data_7b20ab2f190f1d735a89d74685638784
#
_entry.id   7b20ab2f190f1d735a89d74685638784
#
_cell.length_a   1.000
_cell.length_b   1.000
_cell.length_c   1.000
_cell.angle_alpha   90.00
_cell.angle_beta   90.00
_cell.angle_gamma   90.00
#
_symmetry.space_group_name_H-M   'P 1'
#
loop_
_entity.id
_entity.type
_entity.pdbx_description
1 polymer ?
#
loop_
_entity_poly.entity_id
_entity_poly.type
_entity_poly.pdbx_seq_one_letter_code
_entity_poly.pdbx_strand_id
1 'polypeptide(L)'
;WTRLVDAGLGCPDWPGCYGFVTFPITDSEIALAESRYPTFPYEIDKAIPEVVHRYFAAMLGLIAIFLVFFAIRYKVDNSLRNLSIFLLFFICCQGLFGYLTVSLKLLPIIVTGHLFGGFITLSLFFFIFLKAADFRFLNYIDIRKYRYLALVCLIVLLVQIFLGAWTSTNYASLACPDFPTCQGSYYPEMDFESGFNLKQEVGPNYLYGLLENPARVAIHYSHRVTALVLTFFMLILIGCLWFTNAAPLSSTLGLVLLLQISLGIMNVVYVLPLYIAIAHNLIAAMLLLVTLLVNYLAFKK
;
A
#
# COMPACT_ATOMS: atom_id res chain seq x y z
N TRP A 1 4.07 -5.09 -6.39
CA TRP A 1 4.64 -5.76 -7.58
C TRP A 1 3.54 -6.30 -8.49
N THR A 2 2.67 -7.23 -8.04
CA THR A 2 1.60 -7.87 -8.83
C THR A 2 0.78 -6.87 -9.65
N ARG A 3 0.37 -5.74 -9.04
CA ARG A 3 -0.39 -4.68 -9.71
C ARG A 3 0.42 -3.94 -10.79
N LEU A 4 1.73 -3.73 -10.55
CA LEU A 4 2.61 -2.97 -11.45
C LEU A 4 3.02 -3.74 -12.72
N VAL A 5 2.87 -5.07 -12.70
CA VAL A 5 3.12 -5.96 -13.83
C VAL A 5 1.82 -6.50 -14.44
N ASP A 6 0.69 -5.89 -14.11
CA ASP A 6 -0.65 -6.27 -14.58
C ASP A 6 -1.03 -7.74 -14.34
N ALA A 7 -0.44 -8.33 -13.28
CA ALA A 7 -0.60 -9.73 -12.90
C ALA A 7 -1.78 -10.00 -11.93
N GLY A 8 -2.67 -9.04 -11.74
CA GLY A 8 -3.78 -9.19 -10.79
C GLY A 8 -4.92 -10.13 -11.25
N LEU A 9 -4.86 -10.61 -12.49
CA LEU A 9 -5.71 -11.66 -13.06
C LEU A 9 -4.86 -12.75 -13.75
N GLY A 10 -3.66 -12.99 -13.27
CA GLY A 10 -2.77 -14.03 -13.79
C GLY A 10 -3.23 -15.45 -13.42
N CYS A 11 -4.12 -15.57 -12.42
CA CYS A 11 -4.74 -16.81 -12.00
C CYS A 11 -6.27 -16.65 -11.99
N PRO A 12 -7.03 -17.44 -12.76
CA PRO A 12 -8.48 -17.30 -12.87
C PRO A 12 -9.25 -17.81 -11.63
N ASP A 13 -8.60 -18.62 -10.79
CA ASP A 13 -9.16 -19.28 -9.62
C ASP A 13 -8.44 -18.89 -8.31
N TRP A 14 -9.00 -19.30 -7.22
CA TRP A 14 -8.47 -19.10 -5.87
C TRP A 14 -8.87 -20.28 -4.97
N PRO A 15 -8.02 -20.80 -4.06
CA PRO A 15 -6.68 -20.33 -3.69
C PRO A 15 -5.54 -20.74 -4.63
N GLY A 16 -5.78 -21.68 -5.53
CA GLY A 16 -4.83 -22.17 -6.52
C GLY A 16 -4.63 -21.24 -7.72
N CYS A 17 -4.01 -21.77 -8.78
CA CYS A 17 -3.79 -21.10 -10.05
C CYS A 17 -4.03 -22.08 -11.19
N TYR A 18 -5.04 -21.88 -12.02
CA TYR A 18 -5.49 -22.79 -13.09
C TYR A 18 -5.81 -24.22 -12.59
N GLY A 19 -6.31 -24.36 -11.35
CA GLY A 19 -6.61 -25.65 -10.72
C GLY A 19 -5.38 -26.37 -10.15
N PHE A 20 -4.22 -25.73 -10.12
CA PHE A 20 -2.99 -26.24 -9.50
C PHE A 20 -2.71 -25.52 -8.18
N VAL A 21 -1.93 -26.17 -7.30
CA VAL A 21 -1.50 -25.55 -6.04
C VAL A 21 -0.54 -24.39 -6.32
N THR A 22 0.37 -24.57 -7.30
CA THR A 22 1.30 -23.53 -7.75
C THR A 22 0.78 -22.89 -9.05
N PHE A 23 1.41 -23.18 -10.16
CA PHE A 23 1.02 -22.80 -11.52
C PHE A 23 1.46 -23.88 -12.48
N PRO A 24 0.84 -24.03 -13.67
CA PRO A 24 1.24 -24.98 -14.70
C PRO A 24 2.69 -24.74 -15.14
N ILE A 25 3.48 -25.81 -15.28
CA ILE A 25 4.90 -25.75 -15.67
C ILE A 25 5.16 -26.54 -16.95
N THR A 26 4.54 -27.73 -17.09
CA THR A 26 4.73 -28.60 -18.25
C THR A 26 3.72 -28.29 -19.34
N ASP A 27 4.06 -28.59 -20.60
CA ASP A 27 3.16 -28.39 -21.76
C ASP A 27 1.81 -29.09 -21.56
N SER A 28 1.79 -30.27 -20.96
CA SER A 28 0.56 -31.01 -20.63
C SER A 28 -0.28 -30.31 -19.56
N GLU A 29 0.33 -29.70 -18.56
CA GLU A 29 -0.36 -28.92 -17.54
C GLU A 29 -0.91 -27.62 -18.12
N ILE A 30 -0.15 -26.95 -18.98
CA ILE A 30 -0.57 -25.73 -19.68
C ILE A 30 -1.78 -26.03 -20.58
N ALA A 31 -1.73 -27.08 -21.39
CA ALA A 31 -2.85 -27.50 -22.23
C ALA A 31 -4.11 -27.85 -21.40
N LEU A 32 -3.91 -28.48 -20.23
CA LEU A 32 -5.01 -28.77 -19.30
C LEU A 32 -5.57 -27.49 -18.68
N ALA A 33 -4.71 -26.55 -18.29
CA ALA A 33 -5.12 -25.26 -17.76
C ALA A 33 -5.96 -24.47 -18.76
N GLU A 34 -5.50 -24.33 -20.01
CA GLU A 34 -6.21 -23.65 -21.08
C GLU A 34 -7.54 -24.34 -21.44
N SER A 35 -7.59 -25.67 -21.38
CA SER A 35 -8.85 -26.40 -21.57
C SER A 35 -9.89 -26.17 -20.47
N ARG A 36 -9.44 -25.97 -19.23
CA ARG A 36 -10.31 -25.69 -18.07
C ARG A 36 -10.77 -24.23 -18.03
N TYR A 37 -9.93 -23.31 -18.49
CA TYR A 37 -10.17 -21.86 -18.42
C TYR A 37 -10.01 -21.21 -19.81
N PRO A 38 -10.83 -21.55 -20.79
CA PRO A 38 -10.65 -21.14 -22.19
C PRO A 38 -10.75 -19.63 -22.42
N THR A 39 -11.31 -18.88 -21.46
CA THR A 39 -11.41 -17.41 -21.52
C THR A 39 -10.23 -16.70 -20.86
N PHE A 40 -9.29 -17.45 -20.26
CA PHE A 40 -8.10 -16.93 -19.60
C PHE A 40 -6.85 -17.60 -20.19
N PRO A 41 -6.19 -16.98 -21.18
CA PRO A 41 -4.95 -17.53 -21.72
C PRO A 41 -3.87 -17.59 -20.62
N TYR A 42 -3.09 -18.68 -20.63
CA TYR A 42 -2.04 -18.84 -19.64
C TYR A 42 -0.84 -17.95 -19.95
N GLU A 43 -0.51 -17.06 -19.04
CA GLU A 43 0.65 -16.17 -19.11
C GLU A 43 1.52 -16.37 -17.86
N ILE A 44 2.65 -17.07 -18.01
CA ILE A 44 3.54 -17.41 -16.90
C ILE A 44 4.06 -16.16 -16.17
N ASP A 45 4.35 -15.08 -16.90
CA ASP A 45 4.85 -13.81 -16.34
C ASP A 45 3.82 -13.10 -15.44
N LYS A 46 2.54 -13.43 -15.59
CA LYS A 46 1.44 -12.96 -14.74
C LYS A 46 1.12 -13.95 -13.62
N ALA A 47 1.17 -15.25 -13.90
CA ALA A 47 0.88 -16.29 -12.92
C ALA A 47 1.90 -16.31 -11.77
N ILE A 48 3.21 -16.21 -12.07
CA ILE A 48 4.29 -16.23 -11.07
C ILE A 48 4.12 -15.11 -10.02
N PRO A 49 4.02 -13.81 -10.37
CA PRO A 49 3.87 -12.74 -9.39
C PRO A 49 2.64 -12.91 -8.49
N GLU A 50 1.54 -13.39 -9.04
CA GLU A 50 0.30 -13.60 -8.30
C GLU A 50 0.42 -14.77 -7.31
N VAL A 51 0.95 -15.91 -7.73
CA VAL A 51 1.17 -17.07 -6.86
C VAL A 51 2.19 -16.74 -5.76
N VAL A 52 3.30 -16.11 -6.09
CA VAL A 52 4.30 -15.67 -5.10
C VAL A 52 3.67 -14.75 -4.06
N HIS A 53 2.84 -13.78 -4.49
CA HIS A 53 2.11 -12.91 -3.57
C HIS A 53 1.19 -13.70 -2.62
N ARG A 54 0.44 -14.68 -3.12
CA ARG A 54 -0.45 -15.52 -2.31
C ARG A 54 0.32 -16.33 -1.26
N TYR A 55 1.49 -16.88 -1.61
CA TYR A 55 2.33 -17.61 -0.66
C TYR A 55 2.90 -16.71 0.45
N PHE A 56 3.36 -15.51 0.11
CA PHE A 56 3.80 -14.54 1.12
C PHE A 56 2.64 -14.12 2.04
N ALA A 57 1.44 -13.92 1.48
CA ALA A 57 0.25 -13.62 2.28
C ALA A 57 -0.12 -14.77 3.24
N ALA A 58 -0.05 -16.03 2.76
CA ALA A 58 -0.28 -17.21 3.61
C ALA A 58 0.76 -17.31 4.73
N MET A 59 2.03 -17.04 4.43
CA MET A 59 3.10 -17.01 5.43
C MET A 59 2.85 -15.94 6.51
N LEU A 60 2.40 -14.74 6.12
CA LEU A 60 2.01 -13.70 7.08
C LEU A 60 0.84 -14.16 7.96
N GLY A 61 -0.13 -14.89 7.40
CA GLY A 61 -1.23 -15.51 8.14
C GLY A 61 -0.72 -16.51 9.19
N LEU A 62 0.22 -17.38 8.82
CA LEU A 62 0.86 -18.31 9.76
C LEU A 62 1.62 -17.58 10.87
N ILE A 63 2.37 -16.53 10.54
CA ILE A 63 3.06 -15.71 11.56
C ILE A 63 2.05 -15.10 12.54
N ALA A 64 0.90 -14.60 12.06
CA ALA A 64 -0.13 -14.04 12.94
C ALA A 64 -0.74 -15.11 13.85
N ILE A 65 -0.98 -16.35 13.35
CA ILE A 65 -1.43 -17.48 14.16
C ILE A 65 -0.41 -17.78 15.26
N PHE A 66 0.89 -17.86 14.93
CA PHE A 66 1.95 -18.08 15.93
C PHE A 66 2.00 -16.93 16.95
N LEU A 67 1.85 -15.66 16.55
CA LEU A 67 1.81 -14.55 17.48
C LEU A 67 0.67 -14.69 18.48
N VAL A 68 -0.55 -15.05 18.03
CA VAL A 68 -1.70 -15.30 18.92
C VAL A 68 -1.43 -16.49 19.84
N PHE A 69 -0.93 -17.61 19.30
CA PHE A 69 -0.58 -18.80 20.08
C PHE A 69 0.40 -18.47 21.20
N PHE A 70 1.50 -17.78 20.88
CA PHE A 70 2.51 -17.40 21.87
C PHE A 70 1.97 -16.37 22.87
N ALA A 71 1.17 -15.40 22.40
CA ALA A 71 0.55 -14.41 23.28
C ALA A 71 -0.35 -15.05 24.35
N ILE A 72 -1.09 -16.11 23.99
CA ILE A 72 -1.94 -16.87 24.91
C ILE A 72 -1.07 -17.80 25.79
N ARG A 73 -0.15 -18.53 25.18
CA ARG A 73 0.66 -19.57 25.88
C ARG A 73 1.56 -18.98 26.96
N TYR A 74 2.17 -17.83 26.69
CA TYR A 74 3.07 -17.14 27.61
C TYR A 74 2.41 -16.03 28.42
N LYS A 75 1.05 -15.92 28.35
CA LYS A 75 0.26 -14.97 29.12
C LYS A 75 0.82 -13.53 29.06
N VAL A 76 1.18 -13.09 27.84
CA VAL A 76 1.63 -11.71 27.66
C VAL A 76 0.54 -10.71 28.07
N ASP A 77 0.94 -9.46 28.23
CA ASP A 77 0.01 -8.37 28.57
C ASP A 77 -1.24 -8.36 27.67
N ASN A 78 -2.41 -8.05 28.28
CA ASN A 78 -3.70 -8.08 27.59
C ASN A 78 -3.75 -7.20 26.33
N SER A 79 -3.05 -6.06 26.34
CA SER A 79 -3.03 -5.15 25.19
C SER A 79 -2.30 -5.78 23.99
N LEU A 80 -1.16 -6.44 24.24
CA LEU A 80 -0.39 -7.12 23.18
C LEU A 80 -1.14 -8.33 22.66
N ARG A 81 -1.77 -9.11 23.54
CA ARG A 81 -2.61 -10.26 23.17
C ARG A 81 -3.79 -9.85 22.30
N ASN A 82 -4.54 -8.82 22.72
CA ASN A 82 -5.71 -8.35 21.98
C ASN A 82 -5.31 -7.78 20.61
N LEU A 83 -4.18 -7.09 20.53
CA LEU A 83 -3.65 -6.58 19.27
C LEU A 83 -3.24 -7.73 18.32
N SER A 84 -2.65 -8.81 18.83
CA SER A 84 -2.31 -10.00 18.04
C SER A 84 -3.57 -10.71 17.51
N ILE A 85 -4.63 -10.82 18.31
CA ILE A 85 -5.92 -11.37 17.90
C ILE A 85 -6.56 -10.47 16.83
N PHE A 86 -6.54 -9.17 17.02
CA PHE A 86 -7.05 -8.22 16.04
C PHE A 86 -6.29 -8.30 14.71
N LEU A 87 -4.94 -8.41 14.76
CA LEU A 87 -4.12 -8.61 13.57
C LEU A 87 -4.52 -9.88 12.81
N LEU A 88 -4.71 -11.01 13.50
CA LEU A 88 -5.13 -12.26 12.86
C LEU A 88 -6.49 -12.10 12.18
N PHE A 89 -7.48 -11.52 12.88
CA PHE A 89 -8.78 -11.22 12.28
C PHE A 89 -8.65 -10.33 11.04
N PHE A 90 -7.83 -9.28 11.11
CA PHE A 90 -7.61 -8.35 10.01
C PHE A 90 -6.94 -9.03 8.80
N ILE A 91 -5.99 -9.95 9.02
CA ILE A 91 -5.37 -10.73 7.95
C ILE A 91 -6.38 -11.66 7.27
N CYS A 92 -7.31 -12.25 8.02
CA CYS A 92 -8.41 -13.05 7.43
C CYS A 92 -9.29 -12.16 6.53
N CYS A 93 -9.62 -10.93 6.96
CA CYS A 93 -10.32 -9.96 6.12
C CYS A 93 -9.51 -9.61 4.86
N GLN A 94 -8.20 -9.43 4.99
CA GLN A 94 -7.31 -9.17 3.84
C GLN A 94 -7.26 -10.34 2.85
N GLY A 95 -7.32 -11.58 3.33
CA GLY A 95 -7.46 -12.76 2.47
C GLY A 95 -8.76 -12.76 1.68
N LEU A 96 -9.88 -12.37 2.32
CA LEU A 96 -11.16 -12.18 1.63
C LEU A 96 -11.09 -11.06 0.58
N PHE A 97 -10.49 -9.91 0.91
CA PHE A 97 -10.26 -8.84 -0.07
C PHE A 97 -9.40 -9.32 -1.24
N GLY A 98 -8.34 -10.12 -0.98
CA GLY A 98 -7.51 -10.73 -2.02
C GLY A 98 -8.34 -11.64 -2.97
N TYR A 99 -9.23 -12.47 -2.43
CA TYR A 99 -10.18 -13.25 -3.23
C TYR A 99 -11.11 -12.33 -4.06
N LEU A 100 -11.64 -11.28 -3.45
CA LEU A 100 -12.55 -10.33 -4.13
C LEU A 100 -11.86 -9.55 -5.24
N THR A 101 -10.53 -9.30 -5.18
CA THR A 101 -9.81 -8.65 -6.28
C THR A 101 -9.88 -9.45 -7.58
N VAL A 102 -9.82 -10.78 -7.49
CA VAL A 102 -9.92 -11.68 -8.65
C VAL A 102 -11.38 -11.87 -9.06
N SER A 103 -12.26 -12.23 -8.13
CA SER A 103 -13.67 -12.54 -8.41
C SER A 103 -14.45 -11.34 -8.95
N LEU A 104 -14.10 -10.12 -8.55
CA LEU A 104 -14.68 -8.86 -9.03
C LEU A 104 -13.83 -8.18 -10.12
N LYS A 105 -12.95 -8.95 -10.78
CA LYS A 105 -12.18 -8.54 -11.96
C LYS A 105 -11.49 -7.18 -11.78
N LEU A 106 -10.75 -7.04 -10.69
CA LEU A 106 -9.99 -5.84 -10.31
C LEU A 106 -10.82 -4.58 -10.08
N LEU A 107 -12.03 -4.71 -9.56
CA LEU A 107 -12.88 -3.55 -9.19
C LEU A 107 -12.05 -2.56 -8.35
N PRO A 108 -11.84 -1.30 -8.79
CA PRO A 108 -10.83 -0.40 -8.22
C PRO A 108 -10.97 -0.16 -6.72
N ILE A 109 -12.20 -0.02 -6.20
CA ILE A 109 -12.40 0.19 -4.76
C ILE A 109 -11.94 -1.03 -3.93
N ILE A 110 -12.13 -2.25 -4.44
CA ILE A 110 -11.71 -3.49 -3.78
C ILE A 110 -10.18 -3.62 -3.80
N VAL A 111 -9.56 -3.38 -4.95
CA VAL A 111 -8.09 -3.43 -5.09
C VAL A 111 -7.43 -2.34 -4.24
N THR A 112 -7.99 -1.13 -4.23
CA THR A 112 -7.53 -0.01 -3.36
C THR A 112 -7.65 -0.40 -1.89
N GLY A 113 -8.79 -0.96 -1.47
CA GLY A 113 -9.02 -1.43 -0.11
C GLY A 113 -8.04 -2.53 0.31
N HIS A 114 -7.77 -3.49 -0.59
CA HIS A 114 -6.79 -4.55 -0.35
C HIS A 114 -5.37 -4.00 -0.20
N LEU A 115 -4.94 -3.11 -1.08
CA LEU A 115 -3.61 -2.49 -1.01
C LEU A 115 -3.46 -1.63 0.25
N PHE A 116 -4.45 -0.77 0.55
CA PHE A 116 -4.45 0.07 1.75
C PHE A 116 -4.47 -0.77 3.03
N GLY A 117 -5.27 -1.84 3.04
CA GLY A 117 -5.28 -2.81 4.13
C GLY A 117 -3.94 -3.54 4.32
N GLY A 118 -3.17 -3.75 3.24
CA GLY A 118 -1.78 -4.24 3.32
C GLY A 118 -0.89 -3.30 4.12
N PHE A 119 -0.99 -1.98 3.91
CA PHE A 119 -0.28 -0.97 4.71
C PHE A 119 -0.73 -0.95 6.18
N ILE A 120 -2.04 -1.16 6.44
CA ILE A 120 -2.55 -1.31 7.81
C ILE A 120 -1.99 -2.58 8.46
N THR A 121 -1.95 -3.70 7.74
CA THR A 121 -1.36 -4.97 8.22
C THR A 121 0.11 -4.76 8.62
N LEU A 122 0.90 -4.11 7.76
CA LEU A 122 2.29 -3.75 8.06
C LEU A 122 2.39 -2.87 9.32
N SER A 123 1.50 -1.88 9.45
CA SER A 123 1.44 -0.99 10.62
C SER A 123 1.11 -1.74 11.90
N LEU A 124 0.20 -2.71 11.85
CA LEU A 124 -0.16 -3.55 13.00
C LEU A 124 0.99 -4.45 13.45
N PHE A 125 1.68 -5.12 12.51
CA PHE A 125 2.90 -5.88 12.83
C PHE A 125 3.96 -4.99 13.47
N PHE A 126 4.19 -3.81 12.89
CA PHE A 126 5.18 -2.88 13.43
C PHE A 126 4.79 -2.37 14.81
N PHE A 127 3.50 -2.11 15.05
CA PHE A 127 3.02 -1.67 16.35
C PHE A 127 3.15 -2.77 17.43
N ILE A 128 2.91 -4.04 17.06
CA ILE A 128 3.16 -5.19 17.93
C ILE A 128 4.66 -5.25 18.27
N PHE A 129 5.53 -5.10 17.27
CA PHE A 129 6.98 -5.07 17.46
C PHE A 129 7.41 -3.95 18.41
N LEU A 130 6.92 -2.71 18.21
CA LEU A 130 7.23 -1.57 19.08
C LEU A 130 6.81 -1.80 20.52
N LYS A 131 5.66 -2.46 20.74
CA LYS A 131 5.20 -2.81 22.10
C LYS A 131 6.00 -3.93 22.74
N ALA A 132 6.34 -4.96 21.97
CA ALA A 132 7.08 -6.13 22.45
C ALA A 132 8.56 -5.81 22.75
N ALA A 133 9.18 -4.95 21.94
CA ALA A 133 10.60 -4.60 22.06
C ALA A 133 10.91 -3.63 23.23
N ASP A 134 9.89 -3.08 23.89
CA ASP A 134 10.00 -2.18 25.05
C ASP A 134 11.19 -1.18 24.95
N PHE A 135 11.10 -0.27 23.98
CA PHE A 135 12.14 0.75 23.71
C PHE A 135 12.25 1.78 24.85
N ARG A 136 12.56 1.36 26.09
CA ARG A 136 12.72 2.24 27.26
C ARG A 136 13.93 3.17 27.14
N PHE A 137 14.95 2.76 26.39
CA PHE A 137 16.16 3.54 26.18
C PHE A 137 15.98 4.75 25.24
N LEU A 138 14.89 4.79 24.46
CA LEU A 138 14.55 5.93 23.62
C LEU A 138 13.68 6.92 24.42
N ASN A 139 14.30 7.67 25.32
CA ASN A 139 13.58 8.63 26.15
C ASN A 139 13.51 10.00 25.43
N TYR A 140 12.59 10.12 24.47
CA TYR A 140 12.37 11.35 23.71
C TYR A 140 11.25 12.22 24.32
N ILE A 141 11.43 12.66 25.55
CA ILE A 141 10.42 13.43 26.31
C ILE A 141 10.00 14.70 25.54
N ASP A 142 10.93 15.34 24.86
CA ASP A 142 10.69 16.59 24.12
C ASP A 142 9.78 16.45 22.91
N ILE A 143 9.62 15.23 22.38
CA ILE A 143 8.73 14.98 21.23
C ILE A 143 7.27 15.12 21.60
N ARG A 144 6.88 14.89 22.85
CA ARG A 144 5.47 14.90 23.31
C ARG A 144 4.74 16.21 23.00
N LYS A 145 5.44 17.34 22.99
CA LYS A 145 4.86 18.64 22.63
C LYS A 145 4.38 18.71 21.19
N TYR A 146 4.92 17.87 20.30
CA TYR A 146 4.56 17.83 18.87
C TYR A 146 3.61 16.68 18.50
N ARG A 147 3.02 15.97 19.48
CA ARG A 147 2.18 14.79 19.25
C ARG A 147 1.01 15.03 18.29
N TYR A 148 0.36 16.19 18.35
CA TYR A 148 -0.75 16.49 17.44
C TYR A 148 -0.29 16.79 16.03
N LEU A 149 0.86 17.45 15.87
CA LEU A 149 1.47 17.62 14.55
C LEU A 149 1.89 16.28 13.93
N ALA A 150 2.50 15.40 14.73
CA ALA A 150 2.84 14.04 14.29
C ALA A 150 1.59 13.25 13.89
N LEU A 151 0.48 13.39 14.62
CA LEU A 151 -0.80 12.77 14.27
C LEU A 151 -1.37 13.32 12.95
N VAL A 152 -1.33 14.65 12.75
CA VAL A 152 -1.74 15.28 11.47
C VAL A 152 -0.91 14.73 10.31
N CYS A 153 0.43 14.67 10.47
CA CYS A 153 1.31 14.08 9.47
C CYS A 153 0.92 12.62 9.14
N LEU A 154 0.61 11.82 10.14
CA LEU A 154 0.17 10.43 9.95
C LEU A 154 -1.16 10.36 9.20
N ILE A 155 -2.14 11.17 9.55
CA ILE A 155 -3.46 11.19 8.89
C ILE A 155 -3.30 11.59 7.42
N VAL A 156 -2.56 12.68 7.13
CA VAL A 156 -2.34 13.14 5.76
C VAL A 156 -1.55 12.10 4.96
N LEU A 157 -0.57 11.42 5.58
CA LEU A 157 0.17 10.32 4.95
C LEU A 157 -0.74 9.13 4.59
N LEU A 158 -1.68 8.78 5.47
CA LEU A 158 -2.66 7.71 5.17
C LEU A 158 -3.57 8.10 4.01
N VAL A 159 -4.03 9.35 3.94
CA VAL A 159 -4.78 9.88 2.80
C VAL A 159 -3.93 9.82 1.52
N GLN A 160 -2.66 10.20 1.59
CA GLN A 160 -1.72 10.16 0.46
C GLN A 160 -1.51 8.72 -0.05
N ILE A 161 -1.36 7.74 0.86
CA ILE A 161 -1.24 6.31 0.51
C ILE A 161 -2.53 5.83 -0.18
N PHE A 162 -3.70 6.21 0.35
CA PHE A 162 -4.99 5.87 -0.26
C PHE A 162 -5.11 6.44 -1.67
N LEU A 163 -4.78 7.72 -1.86
CA LEU A 163 -4.78 8.37 -3.19
C LEU A 163 -3.77 7.73 -4.15
N GLY A 164 -2.60 7.30 -3.66
CA GLY A 164 -1.63 6.55 -4.45
C GLY A 164 -2.16 5.20 -4.90
N ALA A 165 -2.84 4.48 -4.00
CA ALA A 165 -3.55 3.25 -4.32
C ALA A 165 -4.66 3.49 -5.37
N TRP A 166 -5.48 4.54 -5.18
CA TRP A 166 -6.54 4.93 -6.11
C TRP A 166 -5.99 5.32 -7.48
N THR A 167 -4.87 6.04 -7.52
CA THR A 167 -4.15 6.38 -8.77
C THR A 167 -3.69 5.13 -9.51
N SER A 168 -3.09 4.17 -8.78
CA SER A 168 -2.63 2.92 -9.39
C SER A 168 -3.81 2.08 -9.90
N THR A 169 -4.84 1.88 -9.11
CA THR A 169 -5.97 0.98 -9.44
C THR A 169 -6.83 1.48 -10.59
N ASN A 170 -6.91 2.79 -10.79
CA ASN A 170 -7.61 3.40 -11.91
C ASN A 170 -6.71 3.71 -13.13
N TYR A 171 -5.46 3.19 -13.17
CA TYR A 171 -4.51 3.44 -14.26
C TYR A 171 -4.28 4.93 -14.54
N ALA A 172 -4.32 5.75 -13.49
CA ALA A 172 -4.17 7.20 -13.58
C ALA A 172 -2.71 7.68 -13.46
N SER A 173 -1.75 6.77 -13.25
CA SER A 173 -0.34 7.13 -12.95
C SER A 173 0.33 7.95 -14.05
N LEU A 174 -0.09 7.80 -15.30
CA LEU A 174 0.46 8.54 -16.46
C LEU A 174 -0.54 9.53 -17.05
N ALA A 175 -1.66 9.82 -16.37
CA ALA A 175 -2.64 10.82 -16.83
C ALA A 175 -2.07 12.24 -16.88
N CYS A 176 -1.09 12.55 -16.01
CA CYS A 176 -0.26 13.76 -16.07
C CYS A 176 1.16 13.37 -16.50
N PRO A 177 1.50 13.45 -17.79
CA PRO A 177 2.78 12.95 -18.32
C PRO A 177 3.97 13.88 -18.05
N ASP A 178 3.73 15.10 -17.60
CA ASP A 178 4.70 16.17 -17.36
C ASP A 178 4.74 16.59 -15.88
N PHE A 179 5.83 17.26 -15.50
CA PHE A 179 6.05 17.80 -14.17
C PHE A 179 6.83 19.13 -14.26
N PRO A 180 6.45 20.19 -13.52
CA PRO A 180 5.41 20.25 -12.46
C PRO A 180 3.98 20.40 -12.98
N THR A 181 3.80 20.72 -14.26
CA THR A 181 2.49 20.83 -14.94
C THR A 181 1.84 19.45 -15.13
N CYS A 182 0.60 19.45 -15.58
CA CYS A 182 -0.15 18.28 -16.03
C CYS A 182 -0.78 18.61 -17.37
N GLN A 183 -0.38 17.91 -18.43
CA GLN A 183 -0.78 18.17 -19.80
C GLN A 183 -0.49 19.63 -20.24
N GLY A 184 0.69 20.15 -19.83
CA GLY A 184 1.13 21.51 -20.13
C GLY A 184 0.44 22.62 -19.33
N SER A 185 -0.48 22.31 -18.42
CA SER A 185 -1.23 23.28 -17.60
C SER A 185 -1.05 23.02 -16.10
N TYR A 186 -1.11 24.08 -15.28
CA TYR A 186 -1.26 23.96 -13.82
C TYR A 186 -2.70 23.64 -13.40
N TYR A 187 -3.69 23.88 -14.25
CA TYR A 187 -5.10 23.58 -14.05
C TYR A 187 -5.64 22.86 -15.31
N PRO A 188 -5.33 21.56 -15.49
CA PRO A 188 -5.83 20.78 -16.60
C PRO A 188 -7.35 20.56 -16.50
N GLU A 189 -7.95 20.06 -17.58
CA GLU A 189 -9.33 19.59 -17.52
C GLU A 189 -9.45 18.38 -16.59
N MET A 190 -10.39 18.43 -15.64
CA MET A 190 -10.57 17.44 -14.60
C MET A 190 -12.04 17.11 -14.38
N ASP A 191 -12.36 15.81 -14.32
CA ASP A 191 -13.66 15.29 -13.92
C ASP A 191 -13.55 14.60 -12.55
N PHE A 192 -13.81 15.34 -11.48
CA PHE A 192 -13.76 14.80 -10.12
C PHE A 192 -14.93 13.86 -9.80
N GLU A 193 -16.11 14.07 -10.42
CA GLU A 193 -17.29 13.24 -10.18
C GLU A 193 -17.02 11.80 -10.64
N SER A 194 -16.60 11.62 -11.87
CA SER A 194 -16.23 10.30 -12.40
C SER A 194 -14.97 9.74 -11.75
N GLY A 195 -13.94 10.59 -11.51
CA GLY A 195 -12.65 10.18 -10.95
C GLY A 195 -12.73 9.64 -9.53
N PHE A 196 -13.67 10.12 -8.73
CA PHE A 196 -13.88 9.70 -7.33
C PHE A 196 -15.22 9.00 -7.10
N ASN A 197 -15.84 8.48 -8.16
CA ASN A 197 -17.03 7.65 -8.03
C ASN A 197 -16.63 6.28 -7.43
N LEU A 198 -16.99 6.06 -6.16
CA LEU A 198 -16.74 4.79 -5.45
C LEU A 198 -17.78 3.72 -5.79
N LYS A 199 -18.91 4.10 -6.42
CA LYS A 199 -20.00 3.19 -6.83
C LYS A 199 -19.79 2.72 -8.28
N GLN A 200 -18.63 2.12 -8.54
CA GLN A 200 -18.34 1.56 -9.85
C GLN A 200 -19.13 0.25 -10.06
N GLU A 201 -19.50 -0.01 -11.31
CA GLU A 201 -20.30 -1.19 -11.68
C GLU A 201 -19.53 -2.50 -11.39
N VAL A 202 -20.26 -3.50 -10.89
CA VAL A 202 -19.72 -4.86 -10.72
C VAL A 202 -19.96 -5.64 -12.00
N GLY A 203 -18.89 -6.29 -12.54
CA GLY A 203 -19.01 -7.16 -13.71
C GLY A 203 -18.04 -6.86 -14.84
N PRO A 204 -17.77 -5.58 -15.22
CA PRO A 204 -16.71 -5.26 -16.17
C PRO A 204 -15.35 -5.75 -15.71
N ASN A 205 -14.44 -6.01 -16.65
CA ASN A 205 -13.03 -6.23 -16.34
C ASN A 205 -12.31 -4.87 -16.27
N TYR A 206 -11.77 -4.55 -15.08
CA TYR A 206 -11.08 -3.29 -14.83
C TYR A 206 -9.58 -3.31 -15.16
N LEU A 207 -9.08 -4.39 -15.75
CA LEU A 207 -7.72 -4.42 -16.26
C LEU A 207 -7.52 -3.31 -17.31
N TYR A 208 -6.46 -2.52 -17.17
CA TYR A 208 -6.14 -1.31 -17.95
C TYR A 208 -7.03 -0.09 -17.69
N GLY A 209 -7.99 -0.17 -16.76
CA GLY A 209 -8.86 0.94 -16.35
C GLY A 209 -9.98 1.24 -17.34
N LEU A 210 -11.08 1.79 -16.82
CA LEU A 210 -12.26 2.13 -17.61
C LEU A 210 -12.57 3.64 -17.59
N LEU A 211 -11.87 4.42 -16.75
CA LEU A 211 -12.11 5.86 -16.63
C LEU A 211 -11.58 6.62 -17.85
N GLU A 212 -12.33 7.63 -18.27
CA GLU A 212 -11.90 8.60 -19.26
C GLU A 212 -10.73 9.47 -18.75
N ASN A 213 -9.99 10.08 -19.69
CA ASN A 213 -8.78 10.81 -19.35
C ASN A 213 -8.97 11.94 -18.33
N PRO A 214 -10.00 12.83 -18.42
CA PRO A 214 -10.22 13.89 -17.42
C PRO A 214 -10.44 13.37 -15.99
N ALA A 215 -11.09 12.20 -15.85
CA ALA A 215 -11.28 11.55 -14.55
C ALA A 215 -9.96 11.02 -13.98
N ARG A 216 -9.12 10.39 -14.82
CA ARG A 216 -7.76 9.94 -14.43
C ARG A 216 -6.85 11.12 -14.09
N VAL A 217 -6.98 12.25 -14.81
CA VAL A 217 -6.25 13.49 -14.51
C VAL A 217 -6.65 14.01 -13.13
N ALA A 218 -7.95 14.06 -12.80
CA ALA A 218 -8.44 14.49 -11.49
C ALA A 218 -7.85 13.67 -10.35
N ILE A 219 -7.76 12.33 -10.52
CA ILE A 219 -7.15 11.42 -9.54
C ILE A 219 -5.65 11.72 -9.36
N HIS A 220 -4.89 11.77 -10.45
CA HIS A 220 -3.45 12.00 -10.39
C HIS A 220 -3.10 13.38 -9.84
N TYR A 221 -3.85 14.39 -10.26
CA TYR A 221 -3.70 15.77 -9.76
C TYR A 221 -3.94 15.84 -8.25
N SER A 222 -5.01 15.22 -7.75
CA SER A 222 -5.30 15.13 -6.31
C SER A 222 -4.16 14.47 -5.53
N HIS A 223 -3.58 13.39 -6.07
CA HIS A 223 -2.43 12.72 -5.46
C HIS A 223 -1.21 13.67 -5.36
N ARG A 224 -0.93 14.46 -6.41
CA ARG A 224 0.17 15.45 -6.41
C ARG A 224 -0.08 16.59 -5.42
N VAL A 225 -1.30 17.14 -5.38
CA VAL A 225 -1.65 18.22 -4.44
C VAL A 225 -1.55 17.75 -3.00
N THR A 226 -2.06 16.57 -2.70
CA THR A 226 -1.95 16.00 -1.35
C THR A 226 -0.49 15.69 -0.96
N ALA A 227 0.36 15.33 -1.92
CA ALA A 227 1.80 15.16 -1.69
C ALA A 227 2.45 16.50 -1.27
N LEU A 228 2.06 17.63 -1.86
CA LEU A 228 2.54 18.96 -1.44
C LEU A 228 2.08 19.29 -0.01
N VAL A 229 0.81 19.03 0.30
CA VAL A 229 0.27 19.24 1.67
C VAL A 229 1.01 18.37 2.68
N LEU A 230 1.22 17.08 2.36
CA LEU A 230 2.00 16.17 3.20
C LEU A 230 3.41 16.68 3.42
N THR A 231 4.09 17.09 2.34
CA THR A 231 5.45 17.61 2.40
C THR A 231 5.53 18.82 3.31
N PHE A 232 4.59 19.75 3.22
CA PHE A 232 4.52 20.94 4.06
C PHE A 232 4.46 20.58 5.55
N PHE A 233 3.52 19.72 5.96
CA PHE A 233 3.41 19.31 7.37
C PHE A 233 4.61 18.48 7.83
N MET A 234 5.15 17.61 6.98
CA MET A 234 6.34 16.82 7.31
C MET A 234 7.58 17.68 7.51
N LEU A 235 7.79 18.72 6.68
CA LEU A 235 8.91 19.64 6.85
C LEU A 235 8.82 20.42 8.17
N ILE A 236 7.62 20.85 8.58
CA ILE A 236 7.42 21.47 9.89
C ILE A 236 7.76 20.47 11.00
N LEU A 237 7.27 19.23 10.91
CA LEU A 237 7.56 18.20 11.91
C LEU A 237 9.06 17.91 11.99
N ILE A 238 9.73 17.73 10.85
CA ILE A 238 11.18 17.52 10.75
C ILE A 238 11.94 18.68 11.42
N GLY A 239 11.60 19.92 11.09
CA GLY A 239 12.20 21.10 11.70
C GLY A 239 11.99 21.15 13.21
N CYS A 240 10.77 20.84 13.70
CA CYS A 240 10.48 20.77 15.11
C CYS A 240 11.28 19.69 15.85
N LEU A 241 11.43 18.51 15.25
CA LEU A 241 12.16 17.39 15.85
C LEU A 241 13.67 17.60 15.81
N TRP A 242 14.19 18.33 14.81
CA TRP A 242 15.62 18.62 14.66
C TRP A 242 16.22 19.33 15.89
N PHE A 243 15.46 20.24 16.50
CA PHE A 243 15.86 20.99 17.69
C PHE A 243 15.54 20.29 19.01
N THR A 244 15.31 18.98 18.97
CA THR A 244 15.11 18.13 20.14
C THR A 244 16.19 17.05 20.21
N ASN A 245 16.15 16.22 21.26
CA ASN A 245 16.99 15.01 21.35
C ASN A 245 16.65 13.93 20.31
N ALA A 246 15.68 14.19 19.43
CA ALA A 246 15.24 13.29 18.34
C ALA A 246 15.82 13.67 16.96
N ALA A 247 16.89 14.47 16.90
CA ALA A 247 17.54 14.85 15.64
C ALA A 247 17.86 13.65 14.70
N PRO A 248 18.34 12.47 15.18
CA PRO A 248 18.54 11.33 14.29
C PRO A 248 17.24 10.84 13.64
N LEU A 249 16.14 10.83 14.38
CA LEU A 249 14.82 10.45 13.87
C LEU A 249 14.30 11.48 12.86
N SER A 250 14.53 12.78 13.13
CA SER A 250 14.26 13.88 12.20
C SER A 250 15.01 13.71 10.88
N SER A 251 16.32 13.39 10.94
CA SER A 251 17.16 13.15 9.75
C SER A 251 16.66 11.96 8.93
N THR A 252 16.28 10.87 9.61
CA THR A 252 15.72 9.68 8.95
C THR A 252 14.42 10.02 8.24
N LEU A 253 13.50 10.74 8.92
CA LEU A 253 12.23 11.17 8.34
C LEU A 253 12.45 12.06 7.12
N GLY A 254 13.40 13.01 7.20
CA GLY A 254 13.76 13.91 6.10
C GLY A 254 14.34 13.17 4.90
N LEU A 255 15.24 12.21 5.13
CA LEU A 255 15.85 11.41 4.06
C LEU A 255 14.78 10.55 3.35
N VAL A 256 13.92 9.87 4.11
CA VAL A 256 12.88 9.01 3.54
C VAL A 256 11.85 9.85 2.78
N LEU A 257 11.48 11.04 3.29
CA LEU A 257 10.58 11.97 2.59
C LEU A 257 11.21 12.46 1.27
N LEU A 258 12.48 12.85 1.28
CA LEU A 258 13.20 13.28 0.09
C LEU A 258 13.24 12.18 -0.97
N LEU A 259 13.57 10.95 -0.58
CA LEU A 259 13.57 9.79 -1.48
C LEU A 259 12.17 9.54 -2.06
N GLN A 260 11.12 9.63 -1.23
CA GLN A 260 9.74 9.42 -1.66
C GLN A 260 9.30 10.42 -2.72
N ILE A 261 9.61 11.72 -2.52
CA ILE A 261 9.30 12.77 -3.48
C ILE A 261 10.08 12.56 -4.78
N SER A 262 11.39 12.30 -4.67
CA SER A 262 12.26 12.07 -5.83
C SER A 262 11.75 10.92 -6.69
N LEU A 263 11.42 9.78 -6.07
CA LEU A 263 10.87 8.61 -6.78
C LEU A 263 9.49 8.91 -7.39
N GLY A 264 8.67 9.73 -6.72
CA GLY A 264 7.37 10.17 -7.26
C GLY A 264 7.54 11.01 -8.54
N ILE A 265 8.46 11.95 -8.55
CA ILE A 265 8.79 12.76 -9.73
C ILE A 265 9.38 11.88 -10.84
N MET A 266 10.32 10.99 -10.49
CA MET A 266 10.95 10.07 -11.45
C MET A 266 9.93 9.13 -12.11
N ASN A 267 8.88 8.69 -11.41
CA ASN A 267 7.80 7.89 -12.00
C ASN A 267 7.09 8.64 -13.14
N VAL A 268 6.95 9.96 -13.04
CA VAL A 268 6.36 10.77 -14.11
C VAL A 268 7.36 10.99 -15.24
N VAL A 269 8.55 11.51 -14.91
CA VAL A 269 9.55 11.92 -15.90
C VAL A 269 10.07 10.75 -16.75
N TYR A 270 10.20 9.57 -16.15
CA TYR A 270 10.69 8.37 -16.83
C TYR A 270 9.57 7.42 -17.28
N VAL A 271 8.30 7.88 -17.29
CA VAL A 271 7.15 7.11 -17.81
C VAL A 271 6.96 5.78 -17.08
N LEU A 272 6.93 5.85 -15.75
CA LEU A 272 6.60 4.77 -14.82
C LEU A 272 7.50 3.51 -14.94
N PRO A 273 8.83 3.61 -14.83
CA PRO A 273 9.68 2.42 -14.86
C PRO A 273 9.37 1.51 -13.69
N LEU A 274 9.26 0.21 -13.94
CA LEU A 274 8.84 -0.78 -12.94
C LEU A 274 9.64 -0.68 -11.62
N TYR A 275 10.97 -0.59 -11.72
CA TYR A 275 11.84 -0.54 -10.52
C TYR A 275 11.64 0.74 -9.70
N ILE A 276 11.39 1.88 -10.36
CA ILE A 276 11.12 3.15 -9.69
C ILE A 276 9.74 3.10 -9.02
N ALA A 277 8.73 2.54 -9.68
CA ALA A 277 7.40 2.37 -9.12
C ALA A 277 7.40 1.43 -7.90
N ILE A 278 8.15 0.31 -7.95
CA ILE A 278 8.34 -0.58 -6.80
C ILE A 278 9.05 0.15 -5.66
N ALA A 279 10.15 0.87 -5.96
CA ALA A 279 10.89 1.62 -4.97
C ALA A 279 10.02 2.71 -4.32
N HIS A 280 9.21 3.43 -5.09
CA HIS A 280 8.28 4.43 -4.58
C HIS A 280 7.29 3.83 -3.54
N ASN A 281 6.73 2.66 -3.82
CA ASN A 281 5.85 1.96 -2.88
C ASN A 281 6.60 1.47 -1.62
N LEU A 282 7.84 0.98 -1.78
CA LEU A 282 8.67 0.54 -0.65
C LEU A 282 9.04 1.72 0.27
N ILE A 283 9.47 2.84 -0.32
CA ILE A 283 9.82 4.04 0.45
C ILE A 283 8.57 4.64 1.12
N ALA A 284 7.38 4.57 0.49
CA ALA A 284 6.12 4.94 1.13
C ALA A 284 5.84 4.10 2.39
N ALA A 285 6.10 2.79 2.33
CA ALA A 285 5.99 1.91 3.50
C ALA A 285 6.99 2.31 4.60
N MET A 286 8.25 2.60 4.23
CA MET A 286 9.26 3.08 5.19
C MET A 286 8.86 4.43 5.81
N LEU A 287 8.34 5.38 5.01
CA LEU A 287 7.86 6.67 5.50
C LEU A 287 6.73 6.49 6.52
N LEU A 288 5.80 5.56 6.25
CA LEU A 288 4.73 5.20 7.18
C LEU A 288 5.30 4.64 8.49
N LEU A 289 6.24 3.69 8.43
CA LEU A 289 6.83 3.10 9.64
C LEU A 289 7.58 4.12 10.49
N VAL A 290 8.37 5.01 9.87
CA VAL A 290 9.08 6.08 10.60
C VAL A 290 8.08 7.07 11.21
N THR A 291 7.02 7.45 10.48
CA THR A 291 5.96 8.32 11.00
C THR A 291 5.18 7.67 12.15
N LEU A 292 4.91 6.37 12.07
CA LEU A 292 4.31 5.59 13.16
C LEU A 292 5.22 5.54 14.38
N LEU A 293 6.53 5.36 14.21
CA LEU A 293 7.50 5.39 15.30
C LEU A 293 7.49 6.76 16.00
N VAL A 294 7.50 7.87 15.25
CA VAL A 294 7.38 9.23 15.80
C VAL A 294 6.10 9.36 16.63
N ASN A 295 4.96 8.92 16.09
CA ASN A 295 3.69 8.96 16.80
C ASN A 295 3.72 8.09 18.06
N TYR A 296 4.22 6.85 17.96
CA TYR A 296 4.33 5.95 19.10
C TYR A 296 5.12 6.59 20.25
N LEU A 297 6.28 7.18 19.94
CA LEU A 297 7.12 7.87 20.94
C LEU A 297 6.47 9.14 21.48
N ALA A 298 5.77 9.90 20.66
CA ALA A 298 5.09 11.13 21.03
C ALA A 298 3.88 10.91 21.97
N PHE A 299 3.20 9.75 21.88
CA PHE A 299 2.07 9.37 22.71
C PHE A 299 2.43 8.39 23.83
N LYS A 300 3.65 7.87 23.87
CA LYS A 300 4.12 7.00 24.97
C LYS A 300 4.09 7.79 26.29
N LYS A 301 3.38 7.23 27.29
CA LYS A 301 3.25 7.83 28.64
C LYS A 301 4.56 7.73 29.42
#